data_69fa92b84a63c5eacd05ab3534e43e5a
#
_entry.id   69fa92b84a63c5eacd05ab3534e43e5a
#
_cell.length_a   1.000
_cell.length_b   1.000
_cell.length_c   1.000
_cell.angle_alpha   90.00
_cell.angle_beta   90.00
_cell.angle_gamma   90.00
#
_symmetry.space_group_name_H-M   'P 1'
#
loop_
_entity.id
_entity.type
_entity.pdbx_description
1 polymer ?
#
loop_
_entity_poly.entity_id
_entity_poly.type
_entity_poly.pdbx_seq_one_letter_code
_entity_poly.pdbx_strand_id
1 'polypeptide(L)'
;MFCGGGGISCYTHASPLTSSAKWAIAQARLVASEEHQIQAALYLYKLQLGIENMPGGTINAMRGLEGRTIRNVYKAQAKKYGIKGFRRDSNGDDVVNVSLNLANSILYGGAGAACSAIGVNPALGIIHRGNVRSLLFDLADLYKPTMTIPLAFSATTAEDPLIFVRRKIRAAIFEKHVVVRMLDALMQVLSPHLPRRDDDRLIGSVGEEVSGHIQYGKDS
;
A
#
# COMPACT_ATOMS: atom_id res chain seq x y z
N MET A 1 -16.31 -18.98 10.22
CA MET A 1 -16.57 -18.28 11.48
C MET A 1 -15.46 -17.27 11.68
N PHE A 2 -15.65 -16.00 11.17
CA PHE A 2 -14.69 -14.91 11.22
C PHE A 2 -15.21 -13.87 12.23
N CYS A 3 -15.12 -14.18 13.49
CA CYS A 3 -15.45 -13.25 14.58
C CYS A 3 -14.33 -13.26 15.61
N GLY A 4 -13.13 -12.82 15.20
CA GLY A 4 -12.18 -12.25 16.14
C GLY A 4 -12.38 -10.73 16.14
N GLY A 5 -12.23 -10.06 17.28
CA GLY A 5 -12.51 -8.63 17.46
C GLY A 5 -11.87 -7.64 16.48
N GLY A 6 -10.98 -8.08 15.56
CA GLY A 6 -10.48 -7.31 14.44
C GLY A 6 -11.48 -7.09 13.30
N GLY A 7 -12.48 -7.97 13.13
CA GLY A 7 -13.52 -7.82 12.12
C GLY A 7 -14.43 -6.62 12.38
N ILE A 8 -14.72 -6.34 13.63
CA ILE A 8 -15.58 -5.21 14.03
C ILE A 8 -14.87 -3.87 13.77
N SER A 9 -13.55 -3.79 13.97
CA SER A 9 -12.77 -2.58 13.66
C SER A 9 -12.79 -2.29 12.14
N CYS A 10 -12.65 -3.30 11.30
CA CYS A 10 -12.81 -3.12 9.85
C CYS A 10 -14.23 -2.69 9.47
N TYR A 11 -15.26 -3.16 10.18
CA TYR A 11 -16.65 -2.77 9.89
C TYR A 11 -17.04 -1.41 10.47
N THR A 12 -16.46 -0.96 11.57
CA THR A 12 -16.65 0.42 12.05
C THR A 12 -16.00 1.45 11.13
N HIS A 13 -14.93 1.07 10.44
CA HIS A 13 -14.38 1.85 9.33
C HIS A 13 -15.10 1.59 8.00
N ALA A 14 -15.92 0.55 7.90
CA ALA A 14 -16.64 0.19 6.68
C ALA A 14 -17.77 1.17 6.34
N SER A 15 -18.29 1.91 7.30
CA SER A 15 -19.29 2.96 7.01
C SER A 15 -18.72 4.06 6.08
N PRO A 16 -17.49 4.57 6.28
CA PRO A 16 -16.78 5.34 5.26
C PRO A 16 -16.37 4.49 4.03
N LEU A 17 -16.07 3.19 4.21
CA LEU A 17 -15.62 2.30 3.12
C LEU A 17 -16.72 1.97 2.12
N THR A 18 -17.98 1.96 2.54
CA THR A 18 -19.14 1.70 1.64
C THR A 18 -19.34 2.81 0.61
N SER A 19 -18.73 3.98 0.77
CA SER A 19 -18.72 5.05 -0.21
C SER A 19 -17.45 5.05 -1.06
N SER A 20 -17.27 4.01 -1.87
CA SER A 20 -16.10 3.86 -2.76
C SER A 20 -15.88 5.09 -3.66
N ALA A 21 -16.95 5.76 -4.10
CA ALA A 21 -16.86 6.99 -4.88
C ALA A 21 -16.12 8.11 -4.11
N LYS A 22 -16.35 8.28 -2.82
CA LYS A 22 -15.66 9.31 -2.02
C LYS A 22 -14.16 9.08 -1.94
N TRP A 23 -13.73 7.82 -1.79
CA TRP A 23 -12.31 7.47 -1.76
C TRP A 23 -11.65 7.63 -3.14
N ALA A 24 -12.34 7.27 -4.21
CA ALA A 24 -11.86 7.50 -5.57
C ALA A 24 -11.69 9.01 -5.88
N ILE A 25 -12.64 9.86 -5.43
CA ILE A 25 -12.54 11.32 -5.54
C ILE A 25 -11.35 11.84 -4.71
N ALA A 26 -11.19 11.36 -3.47
CA ALA A 26 -10.05 11.73 -2.62
C ALA A 26 -8.73 11.37 -3.28
N GLN A 27 -8.62 10.17 -3.87
CA GLN A 27 -7.45 9.76 -4.63
C GLN A 27 -7.18 10.69 -5.83
N ALA A 28 -8.21 11.00 -6.61
CA ALA A 28 -8.07 11.91 -7.76
C ALA A 28 -7.60 13.31 -7.33
N ARG A 29 -8.14 13.85 -6.25
CA ARG A 29 -7.72 15.15 -5.67
C ARG A 29 -6.27 15.11 -5.18
N LEU A 30 -5.86 14.02 -4.52
CA LEU A 30 -4.48 13.85 -4.08
C LEU A 30 -3.52 13.84 -5.24
N VAL A 31 -3.76 13.00 -6.27
CA VAL A 31 -2.81 12.84 -7.37
C VAL A 31 -2.83 13.99 -8.37
N ALA A 32 -3.84 14.86 -8.32
CA ALA A 32 -3.93 16.06 -9.15
C ALA A 32 -3.05 17.23 -8.63
N SER A 33 -2.59 17.17 -7.37
CA SER A 33 -1.75 18.20 -6.75
C SER A 33 -0.39 17.63 -6.39
N GLU A 34 0.68 18.26 -6.91
CA GLU A 34 2.05 17.87 -6.57
C GLU A 34 2.35 18.06 -5.07
N GLU A 35 1.83 19.13 -4.47
CA GLU A 35 1.97 19.39 -3.04
C GLU A 35 1.34 18.28 -2.20
N HIS A 36 0.10 17.89 -2.50
CA HIS A 36 -0.58 16.79 -1.81
C HIS A 36 0.17 15.47 -1.97
N GLN A 37 0.69 15.19 -3.17
CA GLN A 37 1.49 14.00 -3.41
C GLN A 37 2.79 13.99 -2.61
N ILE A 38 3.48 15.13 -2.50
CA ILE A 38 4.69 15.25 -1.68
C ILE A 38 4.38 14.95 -0.22
N GLN A 39 3.31 15.50 0.35
CA GLN A 39 2.91 15.25 1.73
C GLN A 39 2.57 13.77 1.96
N ALA A 40 1.80 13.17 1.05
CA ALA A 40 1.48 11.75 1.13
C ALA A 40 2.73 10.86 0.97
N ALA A 41 3.64 11.20 0.07
CA ALA A 41 4.90 10.49 -0.12
C ALA A 41 5.79 10.56 1.12
N LEU A 42 5.91 11.73 1.77
CA LEU A 42 6.65 11.89 3.02
C LEU A 42 6.11 10.95 4.11
N TYR A 43 4.80 10.86 4.24
CA TYR A 43 4.17 9.94 5.19
C TYR A 43 4.49 8.47 4.86
N LEU A 44 4.38 8.07 3.60
CA LEU A 44 4.68 6.69 3.18
C LEU A 44 6.18 6.35 3.38
N TYR A 45 7.09 7.26 3.07
CA TYR A 45 8.52 7.06 3.29
C TYR A 45 8.88 7.00 4.79
N LYS A 46 8.19 7.78 5.62
CA LYS A 46 8.32 7.66 7.08
C LYS A 46 7.94 6.24 7.54
N LEU A 47 6.83 5.69 7.06
CA LEU A 47 6.41 4.31 7.36
C LEU A 47 7.41 3.27 6.84
N GLN A 48 7.94 3.46 5.62
CA GLN A 48 8.84 2.53 4.95
C GLN A 48 10.24 2.50 5.59
N LEU A 49 10.80 3.67 5.86
CA LEU A 49 12.22 3.85 6.19
C LEU A 49 12.45 4.29 7.64
N GLY A 50 11.39 4.70 8.36
CA GLY A 50 11.51 5.27 9.71
C GLY A 50 12.17 6.66 9.74
N ILE A 51 12.22 7.36 8.62
CA ILE A 51 12.85 8.68 8.51
C ILE A 51 11.81 9.77 8.76
N GLU A 52 11.94 10.51 9.86
CA GLU A 52 11.00 11.58 10.23
C GLU A 52 11.04 12.77 9.26
N ASN A 53 12.24 13.17 8.85
CA ASN A 53 12.43 14.30 7.94
C ASN A 53 13.18 13.82 6.69
N MET A 54 12.43 13.43 5.68
CA MET A 54 13.03 13.02 4.42
C MET A 54 13.48 14.25 3.64
N PRO A 55 14.77 14.42 3.35
CA PRO A 55 15.25 15.55 2.59
C PRO A 55 14.82 15.41 1.12
N GLY A 56 14.39 16.51 0.54
CA GLY A 56 14.03 16.60 -0.86
C GLY A 56 12.66 17.23 -1.07
N GLY A 57 12.61 18.34 -1.79
CA GLY A 57 11.38 19.06 -2.11
C GLY A 57 10.54 18.42 -3.24
N THR A 58 10.97 17.28 -3.82
CA THR A 58 10.29 16.65 -4.94
C THR A 58 10.23 15.13 -4.80
N ILE A 59 9.21 14.51 -5.39
CA ILE A 59 9.07 13.04 -5.43
C ILE A 59 10.33 12.38 -6.00
N ASN A 60 10.93 12.94 -7.05
CA ASN A 60 12.12 12.39 -7.67
C ASN A 60 13.35 12.40 -6.74
N ALA A 61 13.54 13.47 -5.95
CA ALA A 61 14.61 13.54 -4.97
C ALA A 61 14.42 12.48 -3.86
N MET A 62 13.19 12.32 -3.37
CA MET A 62 12.84 11.30 -2.37
C MET A 62 13.05 9.88 -2.90
N ARG A 63 12.65 9.58 -4.15
CA ARG A 63 12.93 8.29 -4.82
C ARG A 63 14.43 8.00 -4.95
N GLY A 64 15.23 9.02 -5.23
CA GLY A 64 16.68 8.89 -5.28
C GLY A 64 17.28 8.48 -3.92
N LEU A 65 16.77 9.05 -2.82
CA LEU A 65 17.20 8.71 -1.46
C LEU A 65 16.74 7.30 -1.09
N GLU A 66 15.47 6.97 -1.35
CA GLU A 66 14.93 5.62 -1.17
C GLU A 66 15.79 4.58 -1.88
N GLY A 67 16.06 4.78 -3.17
CA GLY A 67 16.87 3.86 -3.96
C GLY A 67 18.28 3.65 -3.41
N ARG A 68 18.89 4.67 -2.78
CA ARG A 68 20.16 4.51 -2.07
C ARG A 68 19.99 3.68 -0.80
N THR A 69 18.96 3.96 -0.02
CA THR A 69 18.64 3.24 1.23
C THR A 69 18.36 1.77 0.95
N ILE A 70 17.52 1.47 -0.04
CA ILE A 70 17.20 0.10 -0.43
C ILE A 70 18.44 -0.67 -0.93
N ARG A 71 19.31 -0.02 -1.71
CA ARG A 71 20.60 -0.62 -2.10
C ARG A 71 21.46 -1.00 -0.89
N ASN A 72 21.46 -0.19 0.15
CA ASN A 72 22.18 -0.51 1.37
C ASN A 72 21.56 -1.71 2.12
N VAL A 73 20.23 -1.85 2.11
CA VAL A 73 19.54 -3.03 2.64
C VAL A 73 19.97 -4.28 1.88
N TYR A 74 19.98 -4.24 0.54
CA TYR A 74 20.48 -5.36 -0.27
C TYR A 74 21.93 -5.73 0.06
N LYS A 75 22.82 -4.73 0.15
CA LYS A 75 24.23 -4.94 0.49
C LYS A 75 24.39 -5.59 1.88
N ALA A 76 23.64 -5.11 2.87
CA ALA A 76 23.67 -5.65 4.21
C ALA A 76 23.20 -7.11 4.25
N GLN A 77 22.12 -7.44 3.55
CA GLN A 77 21.62 -8.81 3.43
C GLN A 77 22.61 -9.72 2.68
N ALA A 78 23.14 -9.25 1.55
CA ALA A 78 24.15 -9.99 0.78
C ALA A 78 25.38 -10.31 1.64
N LYS A 79 25.88 -9.35 2.42
CA LYS A 79 26.96 -9.56 3.37
C LYS A 79 26.61 -10.59 4.43
N LYS A 80 25.41 -10.49 5.02
CA LYS A 80 24.92 -11.41 6.07
C LYS A 80 24.89 -12.87 5.60
N TYR A 81 24.50 -13.10 4.34
CA TYR A 81 24.40 -14.45 3.76
C TYR A 81 25.62 -14.85 2.90
N GLY A 82 26.69 -14.08 2.91
CA GLY A 82 27.93 -14.40 2.18
C GLY A 82 27.81 -14.34 0.65
N ILE A 83 26.79 -13.65 0.14
CA ILE A 83 26.52 -13.55 -1.30
C ILE A 83 27.34 -12.41 -1.90
N LYS A 84 28.30 -12.73 -2.76
CA LYS A 84 29.15 -11.74 -3.43
C LYS A 84 28.51 -11.24 -4.72
N GLY A 85 28.66 -9.94 -5.00
CA GLY A 85 28.25 -9.36 -6.28
C GLY A 85 26.74 -9.32 -6.53
N PHE A 86 25.90 -9.46 -5.49
CA PHE A 86 24.45 -9.42 -5.67
C PHE A 86 24.00 -8.13 -6.35
N ARG A 87 23.19 -8.30 -7.38
CA ARG A 87 22.48 -7.23 -8.06
C ARG A 87 21.01 -7.62 -8.20
N ARG A 88 20.12 -6.70 -7.82
CA ARG A 88 18.69 -6.89 -8.07
C ARG A 88 18.42 -6.87 -9.57
N ASP A 89 17.91 -7.98 -10.08
CA ASP A 89 17.44 -8.14 -11.44
C ASP A 89 16.07 -8.85 -11.42
N SER A 90 15.05 -8.23 -12.02
CA SER A 90 13.72 -8.82 -12.11
C SER A 90 13.68 -10.04 -13.03
N ASN A 91 14.63 -10.16 -13.94
CA ASN A 91 14.75 -11.28 -14.87
C ASN A 91 15.85 -12.28 -14.45
N GLY A 92 16.50 -12.01 -13.31
CA GLY A 92 17.52 -12.92 -12.76
C GLY A 92 16.93 -14.24 -12.31
N ASP A 93 17.67 -15.33 -12.55
CA ASP A 93 17.29 -16.70 -12.24
C ASP A 93 17.92 -17.23 -10.93
N ASP A 94 18.78 -16.42 -10.29
CA ASP A 94 19.32 -16.79 -9.00
C ASP A 94 18.26 -16.85 -7.89
N VAL A 95 18.52 -17.66 -6.88
CA VAL A 95 17.57 -17.93 -5.78
C VAL A 95 17.03 -16.66 -5.15
N VAL A 96 17.87 -15.64 -4.94
CA VAL A 96 17.44 -14.39 -4.28
C VAL A 96 16.50 -13.60 -5.17
N ASN A 97 16.84 -13.43 -6.46
CA ASN A 97 16.00 -12.67 -7.39
C ASN A 97 14.66 -13.35 -7.64
N VAL A 98 14.64 -14.67 -7.82
CA VAL A 98 13.40 -15.45 -7.98
C VAL A 98 12.55 -15.38 -6.69
N SER A 99 13.18 -15.51 -5.52
CA SER A 99 12.51 -15.38 -4.22
C SER A 99 11.92 -13.99 -4.00
N LEU A 100 12.65 -12.93 -4.39
CA LEU A 100 12.15 -11.55 -4.34
C LEU A 100 10.92 -11.37 -5.26
N ASN A 101 10.98 -11.90 -6.48
CA ASN A 101 9.87 -11.82 -7.41
C ASN A 101 8.62 -12.49 -6.83
N LEU A 102 8.76 -13.69 -6.27
CA LEU A 102 7.66 -14.43 -5.64
C LEU A 102 7.09 -13.67 -4.43
N ALA A 103 7.94 -13.26 -3.48
CA ALA A 103 7.52 -12.56 -2.28
C ALA A 103 6.82 -11.23 -2.60
N ASN A 104 7.37 -10.45 -3.53
CA ASN A 104 6.79 -9.19 -3.96
C ASN A 104 5.45 -9.40 -4.68
N SER A 105 5.31 -10.44 -5.51
CA SER A 105 4.03 -10.74 -6.17
C SER A 105 2.91 -11.04 -5.17
N ILE A 106 3.22 -11.79 -4.10
CA ILE A 106 2.25 -12.07 -3.04
C ILE A 106 1.90 -10.78 -2.29
N LEU A 107 2.88 -9.92 -2.02
CA LEU A 107 2.66 -8.63 -1.36
C LEU A 107 1.81 -7.68 -2.22
N TYR A 108 2.01 -7.66 -3.55
CA TYR A 108 1.15 -6.91 -4.48
C TYR A 108 -0.31 -7.40 -4.47
N GLY A 109 -0.53 -8.70 -4.28
CA GLY A 109 -1.88 -9.24 -4.08
C GLY A 109 -2.56 -8.66 -2.84
N GLY A 110 -1.81 -8.55 -1.72
CA GLY A 110 -2.28 -7.89 -0.49
C GLY A 110 -2.59 -6.41 -0.70
N ALA A 111 -1.71 -5.69 -1.41
CA ALA A 111 -1.95 -4.28 -1.76
C ALA A 111 -3.19 -4.11 -2.64
N GLY A 112 -3.40 -5.03 -3.60
CA GLY A 112 -4.60 -5.05 -4.44
C GLY A 112 -5.88 -5.24 -3.62
N ALA A 113 -5.85 -6.12 -2.61
CA ALA A 113 -6.97 -6.30 -1.69
C ALA A 113 -7.27 -5.02 -0.90
N ALA A 114 -6.25 -4.33 -0.40
CA ALA A 114 -6.42 -3.05 0.30
C ALA A 114 -7.02 -1.96 -0.61
N CYS A 115 -6.55 -1.84 -1.86
CA CYS A 115 -7.11 -0.90 -2.84
C CYS A 115 -8.58 -1.22 -3.15
N SER A 116 -8.90 -2.51 -3.36
CA SER A 116 -10.26 -2.95 -3.67
C SER A 116 -11.22 -2.70 -2.53
N ALA A 117 -10.76 -2.83 -1.27
CA ALA A 117 -11.59 -2.63 -0.08
C ALA A 117 -12.20 -1.23 0.01
N ILE A 118 -11.53 -0.20 -0.52
CA ILE A 118 -12.05 1.18 -0.52
C ILE A 118 -12.35 1.71 -1.93
N GLY A 119 -12.19 0.88 -2.96
CA GLY A 119 -12.57 1.24 -4.33
C GLY A 119 -11.66 2.28 -5.00
N VAL A 120 -10.35 2.29 -4.66
CA VAL A 120 -9.38 3.19 -5.30
C VAL A 120 -8.74 2.53 -6.53
N ASN A 121 -8.27 3.37 -7.47
CA ASN A 121 -7.67 2.91 -8.71
C ASN A 121 -6.18 2.56 -8.51
N PRO A 122 -5.77 1.30 -8.72
CA PRO A 122 -4.37 0.86 -8.59
C PRO A 122 -3.39 1.58 -9.53
N ALA A 123 -3.86 2.12 -10.65
CA ALA A 123 -3.01 2.83 -11.60
C ALA A 123 -2.63 4.24 -11.15
N LEU A 124 -3.40 4.84 -10.23
CA LEU A 124 -3.15 6.17 -9.70
C LEU A 124 -2.25 6.08 -8.45
N GLY A 125 -0.95 5.94 -8.68
CA GLY A 125 0.05 5.92 -7.60
C GLY A 125 0.36 7.31 -7.07
N ILE A 126 0.88 7.34 -5.85
CA ILE A 126 1.31 8.56 -5.13
C ILE A 126 2.78 8.87 -5.49
N ILE A 127 3.63 7.86 -5.41
CA ILE A 127 5.08 7.93 -5.66
C ILE A 127 5.41 7.39 -7.05
N HIS A 128 4.88 6.20 -7.38
CA HIS A 128 5.05 5.57 -8.68
C HIS A 128 3.97 6.03 -9.66
N ARG A 129 4.35 6.21 -10.94
CA ARG A 129 3.45 6.64 -12.01
C ARG A 129 3.71 5.86 -13.29
N GLY A 130 2.73 5.84 -14.19
CA GLY A 130 2.86 5.27 -15.53
C GLY A 130 2.73 3.75 -15.61
N ASN A 131 2.27 3.09 -14.56
CA ASN A 131 1.99 1.65 -14.55
C ASN A 131 0.61 1.39 -13.95
N VAL A 132 -0.11 0.41 -14.48
CA VAL A 132 -1.43 0.00 -13.98
C VAL A 132 -1.42 -0.50 -12.52
N ARG A 133 -0.25 -0.74 -11.95
CA ARG A 133 -0.02 -1.19 -10.58
C ARG A 133 0.76 -0.17 -9.74
N SER A 134 0.81 1.10 -10.15
CA SER A 134 1.61 2.13 -9.48
C SER A 134 1.32 2.23 -7.98
N LEU A 135 0.05 2.25 -7.56
CA LEU A 135 -0.34 2.31 -6.15
C LEU A 135 -0.02 1.01 -5.40
N LEU A 136 -0.07 -0.15 -6.08
CA LEU A 136 0.33 -1.41 -5.46
C LEU A 136 1.82 -1.42 -5.14
N PHE A 137 2.64 -0.78 -5.98
CA PHE A 137 4.06 -0.61 -5.69
C PHE A 137 4.27 0.28 -4.47
N ASP A 138 3.58 1.43 -4.39
CA ASP A 138 3.66 2.35 -3.27
C ASP A 138 3.35 1.65 -1.93
N LEU A 139 2.28 0.86 -1.88
CA LEU A 139 1.89 0.14 -0.66
C LEU A 139 2.81 -1.04 -0.34
N ALA A 140 3.26 -1.78 -1.34
CA ALA A 140 4.15 -2.91 -1.12
C ALA A 140 5.54 -2.46 -0.67
N ASP A 141 6.03 -1.32 -1.16
CA ASP A 141 7.35 -0.79 -0.82
C ASP A 141 7.50 -0.49 0.67
N LEU A 142 6.40 -0.22 1.38
CA LEU A 142 6.39 -0.08 2.84
C LEU A 142 6.98 -1.30 3.58
N TYR A 143 6.91 -2.48 2.97
CA TYR A 143 7.28 -3.75 3.61
C TYR A 143 8.51 -4.43 2.98
N LYS A 144 8.96 -3.99 1.80
CA LYS A 144 10.10 -4.62 1.12
C LYS A 144 11.38 -4.63 1.97
N PRO A 145 11.79 -3.52 2.62
CA PRO A 145 13.03 -3.50 3.40
C PRO A 145 13.04 -4.46 4.57
N THR A 146 11.89 -4.64 5.22
CA THR A 146 11.77 -5.38 6.49
C THR A 146 11.19 -6.79 6.33
N MET A 147 10.59 -7.10 5.17
CA MET A 147 9.95 -8.39 4.95
C MET A 147 10.50 -9.13 3.74
N THR A 148 10.25 -8.63 2.51
CA THR A 148 10.56 -9.44 1.31
C THR A 148 12.06 -9.54 1.04
N ILE A 149 12.83 -8.47 1.28
CA ILE A 149 14.28 -8.50 1.07
C ILE A 149 14.96 -9.47 2.05
N PRO A 150 14.81 -9.35 3.38
CA PRO A 150 15.42 -10.31 4.32
C PRO A 150 14.97 -11.75 4.07
N LEU A 151 13.69 -11.94 3.75
CA LEU A 151 13.14 -13.27 3.47
C LEU A 151 13.77 -13.92 2.24
N ALA A 152 13.94 -13.17 1.15
CA ALA A 152 14.52 -13.68 -0.09
C ALA A 152 15.98 -14.12 0.09
N PHE A 153 16.76 -13.37 0.86
CA PHE A 153 18.13 -13.77 1.18
C PHE A 153 18.18 -14.99 2.11
N SER A 154 17.26 -15.08 3.10
CA SER A 154 17.20 -16.26 3.97
C SER A 154 16.79 -17.53 3.22
N ALA A 155 16.09 -17.41 2.09
CA ALA A 155 15.72 -18.56 1.28
C ALA A 155 16.91 -19.32 0.69
N THR A 156 18.09 -18.71 0.59
CA THR A 156 19.31 -19.38 0.10
C THR A 156 19.80 -20.52 0.99
N THR A 157 19.33 -20.57 2.24
CA THR A 157 19.68 -21.64 3.19
C THR A 157 18.61 -22.72 3.31
N ALA A 158 17.50 -22.58 2.58
CA ALA A 158 16.39 -23.51 2.59
C ALA A 158 16.57 -24.62 1.55
N GLU A 159 16.11 -25.83 1.84
CA GLU A 159 16.11 -26.97 0.93
C GLU A 159 15.25 -26.67 -0.32
N ASP A 160 14.05 -26.12 -0.13
CA ASP A 160 13.19 -25.60 -1.19
C ASP A 160 12.93 -24.10 -0.97
N PRO A 161 13.70 -23.22 -1.62
CA PRO A 161 13.59 -21.76 -1.44
C PRO A 161 12.22 -21.21 -1.73
N LEU A 162 11.52 -21.70 -2.77
CA LEU A 162 10.25 -21.13 -3.19
C LEU A 162 9.10 -21.55 -2.28
N ILE A 163 9.06 -22.80 -1.84
CA ILE A 163 8.10 -23.25 -0.84
C ILE A 163 8.33 -22.48 0.47
N PHE A 164 9.58 -22.36 0.89
CA PHE A 164 9.97 -21.61 2.08
C PHE A 164 9.45 -20.16 2.02
N VAL A 165 9.75 -19.43 0.94
CA VAL A 165 9.32 -18.03 0.73
C VAL A 165 7.81 -17.93 0.76
N ARG A 166 7.10 -18.79 0.02
CA ARG A 166 5.64 -18.77 -0.07
C ARG A 166 4.98 -18.95 1.31
N ARG A 167 5.48 -19.89 2.10
CA ARG A 167 4.95 -20.15 3.45
C ARG A 167 5.25 -18.99 4.40
N LYS A 168 6.49 -18.52 4.42
CA LYS A 168 6.94 -17.46 5.34
C LYS A 168 6.31 -16.12 5.05
N ILE A 169 6.20 -15.70 3.77
CA ILE A 169 5.59 -14.41 3.43
C ILE A 169 4.09 -14.40 3.78
N ARG A 170 3.37 -15.50 3.52
CA ARG A 170 1.94 -15.60 3.87
C ARG A 170 1.72 -15.53 5.38
N ALA A 171 2.52 -16.25 6.16
CA ALA A 171 2.48 -16.18 7.61
C ALA A 171 2.75 -14.76 8.10
N ALA A 172 3.81 -14.12 7.61
CA ALA A 172 4.18 -12.76 8.00
C ALA A 172 3.11 -11.72 7.63
N ILE A 173 2.45 -11.85 6.46
CA ILE A 173 1.33 -10.97 6.08
C ILE A 173 0.17 -11.10 7.08
N PHE A 174 -0.16 -12.31 7.48
CA PHE A 174 -1.23 -12.57 8.43
C PHE A 174 -0.86 -12.09 9.84
N GLU A 175 0.26 -12.53 10.38
CA GLU A 175 0.72 -12.23 11.75
C GLU A 175 0.93 -10.74 11.99
N LYS A 176 1.42 -10.02 10.99
CA LYS A 176 1.68 -8.57 11.07
C LYS A 176 0.50 -7.72 10.58
N HIS A 177 -0.62 -8.31 10.24
CA HIS A 177 -1.81 -7.62 9.72
C HIS A 177 -1.49 -6.69 8.55
N VAL A 178 -0.61 -7.13 7.62
CA VAL A 178 -0.03 -6.26 6.58
C VAL A 178 -1.11 -5.61 5.70
N VAL A 179 -2.13 -6.37 5.29
CA VAL A 179 -3.21 -5.82 4.44
C VAL A 179 -4.00 -4.73 5.16
N VAL A 180 -4.30 -4.93 6.44
CA VAL A 180 -4.99 -3.92 7.27
C VAL A 180 -4.13 -2.66 7.40
N ARG A 181 -2.85 -2.82 7.67
CA ARG A 181 -1.92 -1.67 7.76
C ARG A 181 -1.72 -0.94 6.43
N MET A 182 -1.77 -1.65 5.29
CA MET A 182 -1.80 -1.02 3.97
C MET A 182 -3.06 -0.19 3.77
N LEU A 183 -4.21 -0.73 4.20
CA LEU A 183 -5.47 -0.03 4.17
C LEU A 183 -5.44 1.22 5.06
N ASP A 184 -4.94 1.10 6.29
CA ASP A 184 -4.81 2.22 7.23
C ASP A 184 -3.90 3.32 6.65
N ALA A 185 -2.74 2.94 6.09
CA ALA A 185 -1.84 3.89 5.44
C ALA A 185 -2.51 4.62 4.28
N LEU A 186 -3.27 3.88 3.46
CA LEU A 186 -4.00 4.43 2.32
C LEU A 186 -5.11 5.38 2.79
N MET A 187 -5.89 5.00 3.78
CA MET A 187 -6.93 5.85 4.37
C MET A 187 -6.33 7.11 5.00
N GLN A 188 -5.19 7.00 5.66
CA GLN A 188 -4.52 8.14 6.29
C GLN A 188 -4.09 9.20 5.26
N VAL A 189 -3.55 8.79 4.11
CA VAL A 189 -3.13 9.74 3.07
C VAL A 189 -4.30 10.29 2.26
N LEU A 190 -5.41 9.59 2.18
CA LEU A 190 -6.59 10.00 1.40
C LEU A 190 -7.59 10.82 2.21
N SER A 191 -7.70 10.61 3.52
CA SER A 191 -8.69 11.26 4.39
C SER A 191 -8.73 12.79 4.27
N PRO A 192 -7.57 13.51 4.17
CA PRO A 192 -7.59 14.96 4.02
C PRO A 192 -8.26 15.46 2.74
N HIS A 193 -8.41 14.57 1.75
CA HIS A 193 -8.92 14.90 0.42
C HIS A 193 -10.35 14.42 0.18
N LEU A 194 -10.98 13.83 1.20
CA LEU A 194 -12.38 13.40 1.11
C LEU A 194 -13.29 14.59 0.77
N PRO A 195 -14.32 14.40 -0.05
CA PRO A 195 -15.32 15.42 -0.28
C PRO A 195 -16.02 15.80 1.03
N ARG A 196 -16.41 17.07 1.17
CA ARG A 196 -17.17 17.53 2.32
C ARG A 196 -18.54 16.86 2.35
N ARG A 197 -19.16 16.80 3.53
CA ARG A 197 -20.43 16.11 3.77
C ARG A 197 -21.60 16.68 2.94
N ASP A 198 -21.50 17.92 2.50
CA ASP A 198 -22.51 18.59 1.66
C ASP A 198 -22.56 18.04 0.23
N ASP A 199 -21.59 17.22 -0.20
CA ASP A 199 -21.58 16.58 -1.52
C ASP A 199 -22.52 15.34 -1.57
N ASP A 200 -23.19 14.96 -0.49
CA ASP A 200 -24.19 13.88 -0.42
C ASP A 200 -25.61 14.33 -0.83
N ARG A 201 -25.73 15.44 -1.57
CA ARG A 201 -26.99 15.89 -2.10
C ARG A 201 -27.30 15.17 -3.42
N LEU A 202 -28.47 14.59 -3.48
CA LEU A 202 -29.02 14.04 -4.72
C LEU A 202 -29.83 15.12 -5.42
N ILE A 203 -29.80 15.11 -6.74
CA ILE A 203 -30.72 15.93 -7.54
C ILE A 203 -32.01 15.12 -7.68
N GLY A 204 -33.08 15.63 -7.13
CA GLY A 204 -34.40 15.03 -7.27
C GLY A 204 -34.93 15.12 -8.71
N SER A 205 -36.06 14.48 -8.96
CA SER A 205 -36.66 14.34 -10.30
C SER A 205 -37.06 15.66 -10.98
N VAL A 206 -37.20 16.73 -10.21
CA VAL A 206 -37.52 18.09 -10.69
C VAL A 206 -36.35 19.07 -10.56
N GLY A 207 -35.12 18.53 -10.32
CA GLY A 207 -33.92 19.35 -10.25
C GLY A 207 -33.65 19.98 -8.89
N GLU A 208 -34.43 19.68 -7.86
CA GLU A 208 -34.19 20.11 -6.48
C GLU A 208 -33.04 19.30 -5.84
N GLU A 209 -32.27 19.95 -4.97
CA GLU A 209 -31.28 19.26 -4.12
C GLU A 209 -31.99 18.58 -2.96
N VAL A 210 -31.94 17.26 -2.92
CA VAL A 210 -32.48 16.44 -1.81
C VAL A 210 -31.35 15.79 -1.01
N SER A 211 -31.56 15.60 0.29
CA SER A 211 -30.62 14.87 1.13
C SER A 211 -30.50 13.44 0.65
N GLY A 212 -29.27 12.98 0.38
CA GLY A 212 -28.98 11.60 -0.04
C GLY A 212 -29.26 10.54 1.03
N HIS A 213 -29.67 10.92 2.22
CA HIS A 213 -29.97 10.03 3.35
C HIS A 213 -31.47 9.95 3.57
N ILE A 214 -32.11 8.97 2.95
CA ILE A 214 -33.46 8.56 3.31
C ILE A 214 -33.32 7.68 4.56
N GLN A 215 -33.70 8.22 5.73
CA GLN A 215 -33.88 7.39 6.91
C GLN A 215 -35.18 6.58 6.73
N TYR A 216 -35.05 5.34 6.31
CA TYR A 216 -36.13 4.38 6.38
C TYR A 216 -36.48 4.15 7.87
N GLY A 217 -37.66 4.61 8.33
CA GLY A 217 -38.17 4.28 9.67
C GLY A 217 -38.59 5.43 10.55
N LYS A 218 -38.87 6.61 10.01
CA LYS A 218 -39.53 7.69 10.73
C LYS A 218 -40.84 8.07 10.04
N ASP A 219 -41.79 7.13 9.99
CA ASP A 219 -43.19 7.39 9.75
C ASP A 219 -43.99 6.30 10.47
N SER A 220 -44.28 6.56 11.72
CA SER A 220 -45.43 6.00 12.46
C SER A 220 -45.65 6.81 13.72
#